data_8d036e61f66a16d2653ccf9a97af501c
#
_entry.id   8d036e61f66a16d2653ccf9a97af501c
#
_cell.length_a   1.000
_cell.length_b   1.000
_cell.length_c   1.000
_cell.angle_alpha   90.00
_cell.angle_beta   90.00
_cell.angle_gamma   90.00
#
_symmetry.space_group_name_H-M   'P 1'
#
loop_
_entity.id
_entity.type
_entity.pdbx_description
1 polymer ?
#
loop_
_entity_poly.entity_id
_entity_poly.type
_entity_poly.pdbx_seq_one_letter_code
_entity_poly.pdbx_strand_id
1 'polypeptide(L)'
;AKSLDLLRERYPNNFIHCGISEQAMLDIATGLALEKNKVFVYAMAPFLSLRAIEQAKCGPGLMNLPISIISVGIGLGYADAGPTHYANEDYSCMRSIIGNSIFTPSDNDTTKFIAQDLISNPKFAYIRLDRDKLPNLETGLTETEYKDGYKIFGKFSPEKKILISHGKIFHD
;
A
#
# COMPACT_ATOMS: atom_id res chain seq x y z
N ALA A 1 12.91 -6.45 -7.66
CA ALA A 1 11.79 -6.59 -8.60
C ALA A 1 12.11 -5.80 -9.85
N LYS A 2 11.87 -6.34 -11.04
CA LYS A 2 12.13 -5.67 -12.34
C LYS A 2 11.44 -4.30 -12.43
N SER A 3 10.29 -4.14 -11.78
CA SER A 3 9.56 -2.87 -11.71
C SER A 3 10.32 -1.74 -11.01
N LEU A 4 11.31 -2.06 -10.18
CA LEU A 4 12.12 -1.08 -9.46
C LEU A 4 13.51 -0.84 -10.10
N ASP A 5 13.86 -1.54 -11.18
CA ASP A 5 15.18 -1.44 -11.80
C ASP A 5 15.42 -0.02 -12.34
N LEU A 6 14.41 0.57 -12.99
CA LEU A 6 14.51 1.95 -13.50
C LEU A 6 14.71 2.98 -12.38
N LEU A 7 14.07 2.79 -11.23
CA LEU A 7 14.27 3.66 -10.07
C LEU A 7 15.71 3.54 -9.53
N ARG A 8 16.19 2.30 -9.39
CA ARG A 8 17.55 2.00 -8.93
C ARG A 8 18.62 2.57 -9.86
N GLU A 9 18.41 2.49 -11.17
CA GLU A 9 19.34 3.00 -12.18
C GLU A 9 19.37 4.52 -12.21
N ARG A 10 18.18 5.17 -12.15
CA ARG A 10 18.07 6.63 -12.23
C ARG A 10 18.44 7.34 -10.93
N TYR A 11 18.19 6.71 -9.79
CA TYR A 11 18.34 7.31 -8.47
C TYR A 11 19.07 6.40 -7.49
N PRO A 12 20.32 5.96 -7.80
CA PRO A 12 21.05 4.98 -6.99
C PRO A 12 21.27 5.45 -5.54
N ASN A 13 21.44 6.74 -5.33
CA ASN A 13 21.65 7.31 -3.99
C ASN A 13 20.36 7.39 -3.15
N ASN A 14 19.21 7.23 -3.77
CA ASN A 14 17.90 7.22 -3.09
C ASN A 14 17.32 5.81 -2.98
N PHE A 15 18.04 4.79 -3.45
CA PHE A 15 17.60 3.41 -3.44
C PHE A 15 18.46 2.55 -2.52
N ILE A 16 17.85 2.05 -1.45
CA ILE A 16 18.52 1.17 -0.48
C ILE A 16 17.98 -0.24 -0.64
N HIS A 17 18.86 -1.18 -0.90
CA HIS A 17 18.50 -2.60 -0.97
C HIS A 17 18.86 -3.29 0.35
N CYS A 18 17.83 -3.62 1.14
CA CYS A 18 18.01 -4.20 2.47
C CYS A 18 18.13 -5.75 2.47
N GLY A 19 18.21 -6.39 1.30
CA GLY A 19 18.15 -7.85 1.24
C GLY A 19 16.74 -8.39 1.54
N ILE A 20 16.67 -9.65 2.01
CA ILE A 20 15.43 -10.29 2.45
C ILE A 20 15.35 -10.14 3.98
N SER A 21 15.05 -8.92 4.44
CA SER A 21 15.02 -8.58 5.87
C SER A 21 14.06 -7.43 6.13
N GLU A 22 12.75 -7.72 6.07
CA GLU A 22 11.69 -6.71 6.15
C GLU A 22 11.66 -5.99 7.50
N GLN A 23 12.02 -6.65 8.58
CA GLN A 23 12.15 -6.05 9.90
C GLN A 23 13.25 -4.98 9.90
N ALA A 24 14.48 -5.34 9.50
CA ALA A 24 15.57 -4.38 9.40
C ALA A 24 15.29 -3.25 8.41
N MET A 25 14.57 -3.54 7.32
CA MET A 25 14.14 -2.52 6.35
C MET A 25 13.24 -1.47 7.01
N LEU A 26 12.29 -1.85 7.86
CA LEU A 26 11.44 -0.91 8.57
C LEU A 26 12.20 -0.15 9.67
N ASP A 27 13.17 -0.77 10.33
CA ASP A 27 14.03 -0.08 11.31
C ASP A 27 14.91 0.96 10.61
N ILE A 28 15.51 0.64 9.46
CA ILE A 28 16.25 1.60 8.63
C ILE A 28 15.33 2.73 8.15
N ALA A 29 14.13 2.39 7.69
CA ALA A 29 13.14 3.37 7.25
C ALA A 29 12.74 4.33 8.39
N THR A 30 12.60 3.80 9.60
CA THR A 30 12.33 4.58 10.80
C THR A 30 13.46 5.58 11.08
N GLY A 31 14.71 5.14 11.05
CA GLY A 31 15.88 6.02 11.21
C GLY A 31 15.93 7.12 10.14
N LEU A 32 15.70 6.77 8.88
CA LEU A 32 15.65 7.76 7.79
C LEU A 32 14.51 8.76 7.94
N ALA A 33 13.34 8.33 8.41
CA ALA A 33 12.19 9.20 8.62
C ALA A 33 12.41 10.16 9.81
N LEU A 34 13.12 9.75 10.85
CA LEU A 34 13.56 10.62 11.95
C LEU A 34 14.47 11.76 11.46
N GLU A 35 15.30 11.47 10.45
CA GLU A 35 16.12 12.48 9.73
C GLU A 35 15.32 13.28 8.68
N LYS A 36 13.98 13.28 8.78
CA LYS A 36 13.03 14.04 7.93
C LYS A 36 13.02 13.62 6.45
N ASN A 37 13.50 12.44 6.12
CA ASN A 37 13.33 11.89 4.77
C ASN A 37 11.90 11.40 4.56
N LYS A 38 11.39 11.52 3.33
CA LYS A 38 10.17 10.83 2.89
C LYS A 38 10.55 9.42 2.48
N VAL A 39 10.05 8.42 3.19
CA VAL A 39 10.48 7.04 3.03
C VAL A 39 9.35 6.18 2.46
N PHE A 40 9.69 5.43 1.40
CA PHE A 40 8.83 4.42 0.82
C PHE A 40 9.51 3.07 0.96
N VAL A 41 8.84 2.12 1.59
CA VAL A 41 9.30 0.72 1.73
C VAL A 41 8.49 -0.16 0.79
N TYR A 42 9.13 -1.14 0.16
CA TYR A 42 8.47 -2.04 -0.78
C TYR A 42 8.88 -3.49 -0.54
N ALA A 43 7.92 -4.36 -0.28
CA ALA A 43 8.09 -5.81 -0.26
C ALA A 43 6.76 -6.54 -0.47
N MET A 44 6.78 -7.87 -0.38
CA MET A 44 5.57 -8.69 -0.45
C MET A 44 4.70 -8.48 0.80
N ALA A 45 3.39 -8.48 0.59
CA ALA A 45 2.41 -8.13 1.62
C ALA A 45 2.53 -8.96 2.92
N PRO A 46 2.64 -10.31 2.92
CA PRO A 46 2.71 -11.07 4.16
C PRO A 46 3.97 -10.76 4.98
N PHE A 47 5.05 -10.40 4.32
CA PHE A 47 6.33 -10.14 5.00
C PHE A 47 6.39 -8.74 5.61
N LEU A 48 5.66 -7.78 5.06
CA LEU A 48 5.52 -6.46 5.68
C LEU A 48 4.46 -6.44 6.78
N SER A 49 3.31 -7.10 6.55
CA SER A 49 2.17 -7.02 7.45
C SER A 49 2.22 -8.01 8.62
N LEU A 50 2.91 -9.13 8.48
CA LEU A 50 3.01 -10.14 9.54
C LEU A 50 4.40 -10.19 10.16
N ARG A 51 5.44 -10.41 9.34
CA ARG A 51 6.81 -10.56 9.82
C ARG A 51 7.35 -9.30 10.47
N ALA A 52 7.02 -8.12 9.93
CA ALA A 52 7.54 -6.83 10.37
C ALA A 52 6.49 -5.93 11.06
N ILE A 53 5.43 -6.53 11.60
CA ILE A 53 4.33 -5.79 12.24
C ILE A 53 4.77 -5.02 13.48
N GLU A 54 5.70 -5.57 14.25
CA GLU A 54 6.24 -4.92 15.44
C GLU A 54 6.99 -3.63 15.07
N GLN A 55 7.84 -3.70 14.05
CA GLN A 55 8.58 -2.54 13.54
C GLN A 55 7.63 -1.48 12.96
N ALA A 56 6.59 -1.91 12.25
CA ALA A 56 5.57 -1.00 11.75
C ALA A 56 4.79 -0.30 12.88
N LYS A 57 4.53 -1.02 13.97
CA LYS A 57 3.87 -0.47 15.16
C LYS A 57 4.78 0.49 15.93
N CYS A 58 6.00 0.07 16.24
CA CYS A 58 6.91 0.82 17.11
C CYS A 58 7.54 2.02 16.39
N GLY A 59 7.90 1.89 15.11
CA GLY A 59 8.44 2.95 14.29
C GLY A 59 7.34 3.91 13.80
N PRO A 60 6.80 3.72 12.58
CA PRO A 60 5.87 4.68 12.00
C PRO A 60 4.60 4.87 12.82
N GLY A 61 4.06 3.83 13.46
CA GLY A 61 2.83 3.92 14.23
C GLY A 61 2.98 4.78 15.49
N LEU A 62 3.77 4.34 16.47
CA LEU A 62 3.90 5.02 17.75
C LEU A 62 4.68 6.34 17.68
N MET A 63 5.66 6.43 16.77
CA MET A 63 6.46 7.65 16.58
C MET A 63 5.80 8.62 15.59
N ASN A 64 4.66 8.26 15.01
CA ASN A 64 3.93 9.06 14.00
C ASN A 64 4.83 9.53 12.85
N LEU A 65 5.61 8.61 12.28
CA LEU A 65 6.56 8.92 11.21
C LEU A 65 5.95 8.71 9.81
N PRO A 66 6.24 9.58 8.85
CA PRO A 66 5.66 9.54 7.51
C PRO A 66 6.33 8.49 6.62
N ILE A 67 6.09 7.22 6.92
CA ILE A 67 6.58 6.08 6.16
C ILE A 67 5.44 5.46 5.36
N SER A 68 5.62 5.37 4.03
CA SER A 68 4.68 4.70 3.13
C SER A 68 5.12 3.27 2.88
N ILE A 69 4.36 2.31 3.40
CA ILE A 69 4.61 0.87 3.24
C ILE A 69 3.85 0.37 2.02
N ILE A 70 4.56 0.07 0.93
CA ILE A 70 4.00 -0.44 -0.31
C ILE A 70 4.10 -1.96 -0.31
N SER A 71 2.98 -2.63 -0.19
CA SER A 71 2.89 -4.09 -0.15
C SER A 71 2.29 -4.66 -1.44
N VAL A 72 2.89 -5.69 -1.99
CA VAL A 72 2.45 -6.32 -3.24
C VAL A 72 2.02 -7.76 -3.02
N GLY A 73 1.00 -8.19 -3.77
CA GLY A 73 0.48 -9.56 -3.72
C GLY A 73 -0.41 -9.79 -2.50
N ILE A 74 -1.41 -8.92 -2.32
CA ILE A 74 -2.43 -9.05 -1.27
C ILE A 74 -3.31 -10.28 -1.49
N GLY A 75 -3.95 -10.75 -0.43
CA GLY A 75 -4.83 -11.91 -0.48
C GLY A 75 -4.09 -13.15 -1.00
N LEU A 76 -4.58 -13.71 -2.09
CA LEU A 76 -4.01 -14.89 -2.77
C LEU A 76 -3.15 -14.51 -3.99
N GLY A 77 -2.62 -13.29 -4.08
CA GLY A 77 -1.83 -12.81 -5.21
C GLY A 77 -0.60 -13.68 -5.54
N TYR A 78 -0.06 -14.40 -4.56
CA TYR A 78 1.01 -15.40 -4.73
C TYR A 78 0.54 -16.81 -4.38
N ALA A 79 -0.65 -17.20 -4.84
CA ALA A 79 -1.21 -18.53 -4.55
C ALA A 79 -0.30 -19.67 -5.03
N ASP A 80 0.42 -19.46 -6.12
CA ASP A 80 1.41 -20.39 -6.70
C ASP A 80 2.61 -20.65 -5.76
N ALA A 81 2.91 -19.74 -4.85
CA ALA A 81 3.99 -19.89 -3.87
C ALA A 81 3.54 -20.54 -2.54
N GLY A 82 2.25 -20.79 -2.37
CA GLY A 82 1.68 -21.47 -1.22
C GLY A 82 1.35 -20.59 -0.01
N PRO A 83 0.85 -21.19 1.09
CA PRO A 83 0.27 -20.47 2.23
C PRO A 83 1.20 -19.47 2.92
N THR A 84 2.53 -19.67 2.86
CA THR A 84 3.51 -18.75 3.44
C THR A 84 3.56 -17.38 2.72
N HIS A 85 2.96 -17.30 1.53
CA HIS A 85 2.91 -16.10 0.70
C HIS A 85 1.50 -15.49 0.61
N TYR A 86 0.52 -16.07 1.28
CA TYR A 86 -0.82 -15.48 1.38
C TYR A 86 -0.81 -14.27 2.30
N ALA A 87 -1.61 -13.28 1.97
CA ALA A 87 -1.75 -12.05 2.75
C ALA A 87 -3.24 -11.76 3.03
N ASN A 88 -3.95 -12.75 3.56
CA ASN A 88 -5.37 -12.62 3.90
C ASN A 88 -5.58 -11.80 5.19
N GLU A 89 -4.58 -11.79 6.07
CA GLU A 89 -4.61 -11.15 7.38
C GLU A 89 -4.04 -9.72 7.36
N ASP A 90 -3.42 -9.31 6.27
CA ASP A 90 -2.66 -8.06 6.16
C ASP A 90 -3.49 -6.83 6.57
N TYR A 91 -4.73 -6.75 6.10
CA TYR A 91 -5.64 -5.66 6.43
C TYR A 91 -5.93 -5.60 7.94
N SER A 92 -6.26 -6.72 8.54
CA SER A 92 -6.59 -6.80 9.96
C SER A 92 -5.40 -6.41 10.84
N CYS A 93 -4.19 -6.90 10.50
CA CYS A 93 -2.96 -6.60 11.21
C CYS A 93 -2.61 -5.11 11.08
N MET A 94 -2.56 -4.59 9.88
CA MET A 94 -2.15 -3.21 9.63
C MET A 94 -3.17 -2.18 10.10
N ARG A 95 -4.47 -2.53 10.10
CA ARG A 95 -5.54 -1.68 10.64
C ARG A 95 -5.44 -1.50 12.15
N SER A 96 -4.85 -2.44 12.87
CA SER A 96 -4.70 -2.35 14.33
C SER A 96 -3.63 -1.33 14.77
N ILE A 97 -2.79 -0.86 13.84
CA ILE A 97 -1.72 0.08 14.15
C ILE A 97 -2.26 1.51 14.09
N ILE A 98 -2.06 2.25 15.18
CA ILE A 98 -2.50 3.64 15.30
C ILE A 98 -1.84 4.54 14.24
N GLY A 99 -2.61 5.48 13.71
CA GLY A 99 -2.12 6.46 12.74
C GLY A 99 -1.95 5.93 11.31
N ASN A 100 -2.17 4.63 11.08
CA ASN A 100 -2.01 4.02 9.77
C ASN A 100 -3.19 4.35 8.84
N SER A 101 -2.91 4.94 7.69
CA SER A 101 -3.87 5.11 6.60
C SER A 101 -3.75 3.95 5.62
N ILE A 102 -4.83 3.21 5.37
CA ILE A 102 -4.81 2.04 4.50
C ILE A 102 -5.45 2.36 3.15
N PHE A 103 -4.72 2.09 2.07
CA PHE A 103 -5.16 2.29 0.70
C PHE A 103 -5.19 0.96 -0.06
N THR A 104 -6.29 0.70 -0.75
CA THR A 104 -6.42 -0.46 -1.66
C THR A 104 -6.87 0.04 -3.03
N PRO A 105 -5.94 0.50 -3.88
CA PRO A 105 -6.29 1.04 -5.19
C PRO A 105 -6.87 -0.06 -6.09
N SER A 106 -7.85 0.32 -6.91
CA SER A 106 -8.52 -0.58 -7.84
C SER A 106 -7.93 -0.51 -9.25
N ASP A 107 -7.10 0.50 -9.55
CA ASP A 107 -6.47 0.69 -10.87
C ASP A 107 -5.20 1.55 -10.79
N ASN A 108 -4.58 1.78 -11.96
CA ASN A 108 -3.38 2.59 -12.06
C ASN A 108 -3.63 4.08 -11.74
N ASP A 109 -4.78 4.61 -12.10
CA ASP A 109 -5.07 6.04 -11.89
C ASP A 109 -5.29 6.32 -10.40
N THR A 110 -6.01 5.46 -9.69
CA THR A 110 -6.13 5.50 -8.24
C THR A 110 -4.74 5.37 -7.56
N THR A 111 -3.90 4.45 -8.07
CA THR A 111 -2.54 4.28 -7.55
C THR A 111 -1.69 5.54 -7.72
N LYS A 112 -1.75 6.20 -8.89
CA LYS A 112 -1.06 7.49 -9.12
C LYS A 112 -1.54 8.57 -8.19
N PHE A 113 -2.86 8.66 -7.97
CA PHE A 113 -3.45 9.65 -7.09
C PHE A 113 -2.94 9.49 -5.64
N ILE A 114 -2.95 8.25 -5.14
CA ILE A 114 -2.39 7.90 -3.81
C ILE A 114 -0.91 8.27 -3.74
N ALA A 115 -0.12 7.93 -4.76
CA ALA A 115 1.31 8.23 -4.79
C ALA A 115 1.57 9.74 -4.75
N GLN A 116 0.83 10.53 -5.51
CA GLN A 116 0.93 12.00 -5.53
C GLN A 116 0.56 12.61 -4.17
N ASP A 117 -0.52 12.11 -3.54
CA ASP A 117 -0.92 12.55 -2.20
C ASP A 117 0.16 12.24 -1.17
N LEU A 118 0.70 11.03 -1.14
CA LEU A 118 1.72 10.63 -0.17
C LEU A 118 3.07 11.33 -0.37
N ILE A 119 3.37 11.77 -1.59
CA ILE A 119 4.54 12.62 -1.85
C ILE A 119 4.31 14.05 -1.34
N SER A 120 3.11 14.59 -1.54
CA SER A 120 2.76 15.97 -1.16
C SER A 120 2.43 16.08 0.33
N ASN A 121 1.74 15.09 0.88
CA ASN A 121 1.26 15.02 2.25
C ASN A 121 1.77 13.74 2.93
N PRO A 122 3.06 13.64 3.25
CA PRO A 122 3.65 12.43 3.83
C PRO A 122 2.99 12.05 5.16
N LYS A 123 2.58 10.78 5.27
CA LYS A 123 1.95 10.22 6.47
C LYS A 123 2.28 8.73 6.57
N PHE A 124 2.03 8.15 7.73
CA PHE A 124 2.08 6.70 7.86
C PHE A 124 0.96 6.09 7.02
N ALA A 125 1.33 5.28 6.03
CA ALA A 125 0.40 4.67 5.11
C ALA A 125 0.78 3.23 4.76
N TYR A 126 -0.22 2.37 4.61
CA TYR A 126 -0.09 1.02 4.10
C TYR A 126 -0.85 0.89 2.77
N ILE A 127 -0.12 0.70 1.68
CA ILE A 127 -0.67 0.63 0.32
C ILE A 127 -0.69 -0.84 -0.11
N ARG A 128 -1.88 -1.34 -0.41
CA ARG A 128 -2.16 -2.73 -0.77
C ARG A 128 -2.26 -2.86 -2.27
N LEU A 129 -1.23 -3.40 -2.92
CA LEU A 129 -1.19 -3.60 -4.36
C LEU A 129 -1.41 -5.07 -4.72
N ASP A 130 -2.15 -5.29 -5.79
CA ASP A 130 -2.23 -6.61 -6.41
C ASP A 130 -0.89 -6.98 -7.08
N ARG A 131 -0.67 -8.27 -7.33
CA ARG A 131 0.48 -8.77 -8.08
C ARG A 131 0.38 -8.43 -9.55
N ASP A 132 -0.83 -8.51 -10.08
CA ASP A 132 -1.13 -8.34 -11.50
C ASP A 132 -1.49 -6.89 -11.81
N LYS A 133 -1.33 -6.52 -13.08
CA LYS A 133 -1.87 -5.25 -13.57
C LYS A 133 -3.38 -5.31 -13.58
N LEU A 134 -4.01 -4.30 -13.00
CA LEU A 134 -5.45 -4.12 -13.09
C LEU A 134 -5.79 -3.21 -14.28
N PRO A 135 -6.92 -3.45 -14.97
CA PRO A 135 -7.39 -2.52 -15.98
C PRO A 135 -7.72 -1.15 -15.36
N ASN A 136 -7.59 -0.10 -16.14
CA ASN A 136 -8.05 1.21 -15.70
C ASN A 136 -9.57 1.28 -15.72
N LEU A 137 -10.14 1.94 -14.72
CA LEU A 137 -11.56 2.27 -14.71
C LEU A 137 -11.82 3.41 -15.70
N GLU A 138 -12.81 3.26 -16.57
CA GLU A 138 -13.12 4.23 -17.63
C GLU A 138 -13.47 5.63 -17.08
N THR A 139 -13.95 5.68 -15.88
CA THR A 139 -14.44 6.90 -15.23
C THR A 139 -13.48 7.40 -14.16
N GLY A 140 -12.32 7.88 -14.42
CA GLY A 140 -11.32 8.36 -13.45
C GLY A 140 -11.81 8.72 -12.04
N LEU A 141 -10.91 8.85 -11.10
CA LEU A 141 -11.21 9.27 -9.72
C LEU A 141 -11.12 10.79 -9.64
N THR A 142 -12.13 11.45 -9.06
CA THR A 142 -12.07 12.87 -8.75
C THR A 142 -11.36 13.11 -7.41
N GLU A 143 -10.90 14.36 -7.19
CA GLU A 143 -10.26 14.72 -5.91
C GLU A 143 -11.23 14.58 -4.73
N THR A 144 -12.50 14.89 -4.93
CA THR A 144 -13.54 14.73 -3.89
C THR A 144 -13.75 13.28 -3.54
N GLU A 145 -13.93 12.40 -4.53
CA GLU A 145 -14.07 10.96 -4.30
C GLU A 145 -12.84 10.35 -3.62
N TYR A 146 -11.64 10.83 -3.94
CA TYR A 146 -10.44 10.42 -3.25
C TYR A 146 -10.44 10.82 -1.77
N LYS A 147 -10.84 12.06 -1.46
CA LYS A 147 -10.95 12.55 -0.07
C LYS A 147 -12.03 11.82 0.71
N ASP A 148 -13.14 11.50 0.06
CA ASP A 148 -14.24 10.73 0.66
C ASP A 148 -13.86 9.25 0.87
N GLY A 149 -12.83 8.76 0.17
CA GLY A 149 -12.31 7.40 0.27
C GLY A 149 -13.13 6.35 -0.48
N TYR A 150 -14.08 6.76 -1.33
CA TYR A 150 -14.89 5.86 -2.15
C TYR A 150 -15.39 6.55 -3.43
N LYS A 151 -15.78 5.75 -4.41
CA LYS A 151 -16.45 6.19 -5.63
C LYS A 151 -17.74 5.43 -5.84
N ILE A 152 -18.80 6.17 -6.24
CA ILE A 152 -20.11 5.59 -6.55
C ILE A 152 -20.24 5.40 -8.06
N PHE A 153 -20.55 4.19 -8.48
CA PHE A 153 -20.88 3.85 -9.86
C PHE A 153 -22.40 3.65 -9.98
N GLY A 154 -23.02 4.37 -10.92
CA GLY A 154 -24.44 4.31 -11.18
C GLY A 154 -25.28 5.25 -10.31
N LYS A 155 -26.60 5.07 -10.38
CA LYS A 155 -27.55 5.89 -9.63
C LYS A 155 -28.05 5.14 -8.41
N PHE A 156 -28.00 5.78 -7.26
CA PHE A 156 -28.61 5.27 -6.04
C PHE A 156 -30.13 5.21 -6.17
N SER A 157 -30.75 4.12 -5.71
CA SER A 157 -32.18 3.96 -5.54
C SER A 157 -32.43 3.13 -4.29
N PRO A 158 -33.40 3.49 -3.43
CA PRO A 158 -33.73 2.72 -2.21
C PRO A 158 -34.10 1.26 -2.47
N GLU A 159 -34.54 0.95 -3.69
CA GLU A 159 -34.96 -0.39 -4.10
C GLU A 159 -33.81 -1.25 -4.64
N LYS A 160 -32.62 -0.67 -4.85
CA LYS A 160 -31.47 -1.36 -5.41
C LYS A 160 -30.54 -1.87 -4.32
N LYS A 161 -29.95 -3.02 -4.58
CA LYS A 161 -28.83 -3.55 -3.76
C LYS A 161 -27.59 -2.70 -4.04
N ILE A 162 -26.82 -2.44 -3.00
CA ILE A 162 -25.52 -1.78 -3.08
C ILE A 162 -24.45 -2.85 -2.95
N LEU A 163 -23.53 -2.89 -3.90
CA LEU A 163 -22.31 -3.68 -3.83
C LEU A 163 -21.16 -2.76 -3.41
N ILE A 164 -20.45 -3.13 -2.36
CA ILE A 164 -19.24 -2.44 -1.92
C ILE A 164 -18.06 -3.36 -2.23
N SER A 165 -17.10 -2.88 -3.01
CA SER A 165 -15.93 -3.64 -3.43
C SER A 165 -14.67 -2.77 -3.40
N HIS A 166 -13.49 -3.39 -3.39
CA HIS A 166 -12.20 -2.69 -3.45
C HIS A 166 -11.14 -3.55 -4.13
N GLY A 167 -10.10 -2.90 -4.67
CA GLY A 167 -8.97 -3.58 -5.31
C GLY A 167 -9.42 -4.41 -6.53
N LYS A 168 -8.79 -5.56 -6.75
CA LYS A 168 -9.04 -6.44 -7.91
C LYS A 168 -10.49 -6.92 -8.01
N ILE A 169 -11.12 -7.24 -6.88
CA ILE A 169 -12.52 -7.75 -6.84
C ILE A 169 -13.50 -6.77 -7.49
N PHE A 170 -13.15 -5.50 -7.61
CA PHE A 170 -13.98 -4.51 -8.31
C PHE A 170 -14.13 -4.82 -9.82
N HIS A 171 -13.17 -5.53 -10.41
CA HIS A 171 -13.14 -5.86 -11.85
C HIS A 171 -13.79 -7.22 -12.17
N ASP A 172 -14.04 -8.05 -11.16
CA ASP A 172 -14.68 -9.37 -11.28
C ASP A 172 -16.22 -9.23 -11.16
#